data_97db8f8a3898f805df71cb86fc30c53c
#
_entry.id   97db8f8a3898f805df71cb86fc30c53c
#
_cell.length_a   1.000
_cell.length_b   1.000
_cell.length_c   1.000
_cell.angle_alpha   90.00
_cell.angle_beta   90.00
_cell.angle_gamma   90.00
#
_symmetry.space_group_name_H-M   'P 1'
#
loop_
_entity.id
_entity.type
_entity.pdbx_description
1 polymer ?
#
loop_
_entity_poly.entity_id
_entity_poly.type
_entity_poly.pdbx_seq_one_letter_code
_entity_poly.pdbx_strand_id
1 'polypeptide(L)'
;MLAGINSSEFKFREADFGQFPKGLLFGLNCLDSWLFDDMKPFIHLECLGTFAKLRKAVDTDYFEKLIQEYLLDNTHGSSVTVKPKRGLGNEREEALAKELSDYKASLSDEEIKKLIEDTEHLKKYQEEPSSDEDLRKLPMLTRADMKKNAMPFSNIEDELLDVKVVRHDIESNGIDHISFLFDAGDFAQSELGYLGFFTNALGLVSTETVSYTHLRAHETGA
;
A
#
# COMPACT_ATOMS: atom_id res chain seq x y z
N MET A 1 17.38 3.51 -12.56
CA MET A 1 17.50 3.49 -11.09
C MET A 1 16.92 4.75 -10.45
N LEU A 2 17.44 5.95 -10.76
CA LEU A 2 16.97 7.23 -10.17
C LEU A 2 15.45 7.46 -10.31
N ALA A 3 14.88 7.18 -11.49
CA ALA A 3 13.44 7.28 -11.73
C ALA A 3 12.62 6.39 -10.76
N GLY A 4 13.08 5.16 -10.50
CA GLY A 4 12.44 4.26 -9.55
C GLY A 4 12.48 4.78 -8.11
N ILE A 5 13.62 5.37 -7.71
CA ILE A 5 13.78 5.99 -6.38
C ILE A 5 12.81 7.18 -6.25
N ASN A 6 12.76 8.05 -7.27
CA ASN A 6 11.86 9.21 -7.27
C ASN A 6 10.39 8.79 -7.18
N SER A 7 9.97 7.82 -8.00
CA SER A 7 8.61 7.29 -7.97
C SER A 7 8.25 6.66 -6.60
N SER A 8 9.19 5.92 -6.00
CA SER A 8 8.97 5.31 -4.68
C SER A 8 8.89 6.36 -3.57
N GLU A 9 9.74 7.39 -3.59
CA GLU A 9 9.67 8.48 -2.62
C GLU A 9 8.38 9.29 -2.77
N PHE A 10 7.96 9.56 -4.01
CA PHE A 10 6.71 10.26 -4.25
C PHE A 10 5.53 9.49 -3.64
N LYS A 11 5.38 8.19 -3.97
CA LYS A 11 4.32 7.35 -3.40
C LYS A 11 4.35 7.31 -1.87
N PHE A 12 5.55 7.27 -1.30
CA PHE A 12 5.71 7.32 0.15
C PHE A 12 5.23 8.65 0.76
N ARG A 13 5.54 9.78 0.11
CA ARG A 13 5.13 11.11 0.56
C ARG A 13 3.65 11.38 0.35
N GLU A 14 3.12 11.01 -0.80
CA GLU A 14 1.71 11.17 -1.15
C GLU A 14 0.81 10.34 -0.23
N ALA A 15 1.26 9.12 0.09
CA ALA A 15 0.55 8.18 0.93
C ALA A 15 -0.91 8.04 0.51
N ASP A 16 -1.13 7.90 -0.80
CA ASP A 16 -2.43 7.60 -1.35
C ASP A 16 -2.70 6.10 -1.25
N PHE A 17 -3.61 5.72 -0.39
CA PHE A 17 -4.03 4.35 -0.16
C PHE A 17 -5.41 4.06 -0.76
N GLY A 18 -5.85 4.89 -1.70
CA GLY A 18 -7.16 4.78 -2.34
C GLY A 18 -8.31 4.87 -1.33
N GLN A 19 -9.09 3.81 -1.20
CA GLN A 19 -10.26 3.79 -0.32
C GLN A 19 -9.92 3.51 1.17
N PHE A 20 -8.68 3.15 1.49
CA PHE A 20 -8.31 2.84 2.86
C PHE A 20 -7.94 4.10 3.65
N PRO A 21 -8.41 4.23 4.90
CA PRO A 21 -8.02 5.33 5.78
C PRO A 21 -6.50 5.34 6.00
N LYS A 22 -5.85 6.49 5.83
CA LYS A 22 -4.38 6.64 6.02
C LYS A 22 -3.91 6.15 7.39
N GLY A 23 -4.67 6.47 8.46
CA GLY A 23 -4.34 6.04 9.82
C GLY A 23 -4.32 4.52 9.99
N LEU A 24 -5.22 3.80 9.33
CA LEU A 24 -5.23 2.33 9.34
C LEU A 24 -3.94 1.77 8.72
N LEU A 25 -3.58 2.25 7.53
CA LEU A 25 -2.40 1.75 6.82
C LEU A 25 -1.10 2.12 7.55
N PHE A 26 -1.00 3.32 8.10
CA PHE A 26 0.13 3.68 8.96
C PHE A 26 0.21 2.81 10.21
N GLY A 27 -0.92 2.52 10.86
CA GLY A 27 -0.97 1.61 11.99
C GLY A 27 -0.49 0.20 11.65
N LEU A 28 -0.95 -0.35 10.51
CA LEU A 28 -0.47 -1.66 10.04
C LEU A 28 1.03 -1.66 9.75
N ASN A 29 1.55 -0.62 9.09
CA ASN A 29 2.99 -0.48 8.84
C ASN A 29 3.81 -0.39 10.15
N CYS A 30 3.26 0.22 11.18
CA CYS A 30 3.91 0.22 12.50
C CYS A 30 3.97 -1.20 13.08
N LEU A 31 2.92 -2.01 12.92
CA LEU A 31 2.89 -3.37 13.45
C LEU A 31 3.93 -4.28 12.79
N ASP A 32 4.32 -4.03 11.54
CA ASP A 32 5.33 -4.83 10.83
C ASP A 32 6.69 -4.88 11.56
N SER A 33 7.03 -3.86 12.34
CA SER A 33 8.24 -3.87 13.17
C SER A 33 7.92 -3.97 14.66
N TRP A 34 6.85 -3.36 15.13
CA TRP A 34 6.50 -3.30 16.55
C TRP A 34 6.23 -4.67 17.16
N LEU A 35 5.64 -5.60 16.39
CA LEU A 35 5.42 -6.98 16.84
C LEU A 35 6.71 -7.75 17.14
N PHE A 36 7.85 -7.29 16.63
CA PHE A 36 9.14 -7.95 16.79
C PHE A 36 10.13 -7.16 17.67
N ASP A 37 9.97 -5.84 17.72
CA ASP A 37 10.86 -4.94 18.49
C ASP A 37 10.07 -3.73 19.00
N ASP A 38 9.76 -3.75 20.29
CA ASP A 38 9.00 -2.70 20.98
C ASP A 38 9.66 -1.31 20.87
N MET A 39 10.97 -1.27 20.64
CA MET A 39 11.73 -0.02 20.52
C MET A 39 11.72 0.58 19.12
N LYS A 40 11.13 -0.09 18.13
CA LYS A 40 11.15 0.33 16.74
C LYS A 40 9.76 0.36 16.06
N PRO A 41 8.75 0.99 16.67
CA PRO A 41 7.39 1.00 16.12
C PRO A 41 7.28 1.80 14.80
N PHE A 42 8.15 2.78 14.54
CA PHE A 42 8.01 3.73 13.44
C PHE A 42 9.04 3.57 12.31
N ILE A 43 9.87 2.53 12.35
CA ILE A 43 10.96 2.37 11.37
C ILE A 43 10.47 2.35 9.91
N HIS A 44 9.27 1.82 9.68
CA HIS A 44 8.68 1.77 8.33
C HIS A 44 8.04 3.10 7.90
N LEU A 45 7.86 4.05 8.81
CA LEU A 45 7.38 5.40 8.52
C LEU A 45 8.52 6.41 8.33
N GLU A 46 9.75 6.07 8.68
CA GLU A 46 10.92 6.95 8.67
C GLU A 46 11.85 6.68 7.47
N CYS A 47 11.28 6.57 6.27
CA CYS A 47 12.04 6.15 5.07
C CYS A 47 12.72 7.28 4.29
N LEU A 48 12.46 8.56 4.59
CA LEU A 48 12.99 9.69 3.80
C LEU A 48 14.53 9.73 3.78
N GLY A 49 15.16 9.43 4.91
CA GLY A 49 16.62 9.32 5.00
C GLY A 49 17.21 8.20 4.12
N THR A 50 16.44 7.13 3.93
CA THR A 50 16.81 6.00 3.07
C THR A 50 16.82 6.41 1.60
N PHE A 51 15.77 7.13 1.14
CA PHE A 51 15.73 7.65 -0.23
C PHE A 51 16.92 8.58 -0.54
N ALA A 52 17.27 9.45 0.41
CA ALA A 52 18.44 10.32 0.26
C ALA A 52 19.76 9.52 0.14
N LYS A 53 19.92 8.44 0.90
CA LYS A 53 21.08 7.54 0.79
C LYS A 53 21.09 6.80 -0.56
N LEU A 54 19.96 6.27 -1.00
CA LEU A 54 19.84 5.56 -2.27
C LEU A 54 20.15 6.46 -3.48
N ARG A 55 19.73 7.74 -3.47
CA ARG A 55 20.11 8.68 -4.52
C ARG A 55 21.61 8.87 -4.64
N LYS A 56 22.32 8.99 -3.51
CA LYS A 56 23.78 9.09 -3.52
C LYS A 56 24.45 7.80 -3.98
N ALA A 57 23.82 6.67 -3.73
CA ALA A 57 24.32 5.36 -4.11
C ALA A 57 24.21 5.05 -5.60
N VAL A 58 23.35 5.78 -6.35
CA VAL A 58 23.17 5.57 -7.81
C VAL A 58 24.46 5.79 -8.59
N ASP A 59 25.28 6.74 -8.16
CA ASP A 59 26.55 7.08 -8.82
C ASP A 59 27.74 6.21 -8.35
N THR A 60 27.44 5.13 -7.62
CA THR A 60 28.42 4.17 -7.10
C THR A 60 28.10 2.75 -7.60
N ASP A 61 28.93 1.78 -7.26
CA ASP A 61 28.70 0.35 -7.52
C ASP A 61 27.83 -0.35 -6.45
N TYR A 62 27.07 0.43 -5.67
CA TYR A 62 26.27 -0.10 -4.56
C TYR A 62 25.23 -1.13 -5.00
N PHE A 63 24.47 -0.82 -6.07
CA PHE A 63 23.42 -1.69 -6.56
C PHE A 63 23.96 -2.95 -7.24
N GLU A 64 25.08 -2.80 -7.96
CA GLU A 64 25.78 -3.93 -8.57
C GLU A 64 26.30 -4.89 -7.50
N LYS A 65 26.86 -4.36 -6.41
CA LYS A 65 27.30 -5.16 -5.27
C LYS A 65 26.15 -5.89 -4.59
N LEU A 66 24.98 -5.25 -4.43
CA LEU A 66 23.80 -5.92 -3.88
C LEU A 66 23.35 -7.08 -4.78
N ILE A 67 23.34 -6.89 -6.09
CA ILE A 67 23.01 -7.96 -7.04
C ILE A 67 24.02 -9.11 -6.91
N GLN A 68 25.30 -8.78 -6.89
CA GLN A 68 26.36 -9.79 -6.76
C GLN A 68 26.19 -10.58 -5.46
N GLU A 69 26.10 -9.90 -4.32
CA GLU A 69 26.06 -10.54 -2.98
C GLU A 69 24.76 -11.31 -2.72
N TYR A 70 23.60 -10.70 -3.01
CA TYR A 70 22.31 -11.26 -2.61
C TYR A 70 21.63 -12.12 -3.67
N LEU A 71 22.01 -12.00 -4.95
CA LEU A 71 21.40 -12.77 -6.03
C LEU A 71 22.38 -13.77 -6.67
N LEU A 72 23.58 -13.32 -7.06
CA LEU A 72 24.52 -14.16 -7.81
C LEU A 72 25.37 -15.08 -6.90
N ASP A 73 25.90 -14.55 -5.83
CA ASP A 73 26.74 -15.30 -4.88
C ASP A 73 25.94 -15.94 -3.76
N ASN A 74 24.61 -15.75 -3.75
CA ASN A 74 23.74 -16.31 -2.72
C ASN A 74 23.61 -17.82 -2.90
N THR A 75 24.15 -18.58 -1.94
CA THR A 75 24.03 -20.04 -1.90
C THR A 75 22.75 -20.54 -1.22
N HIS A 76 21.97 -19.66 -0.60
CA HIS A 76 20.71 -19.97 0.06
C HIS A 76 19.56 -20.01 -0.97
N GLY A 77 19.60 -21.03 -1.81
CA GLY A 77 18.61 -21.26 -2.84
C GLY A 77 18.09 -22.69 -2.81
N SER A 78 16.83 -22.88 -3.15
CA SER A 78 16.22 -24.19 -3.33
C SER A 78 15.42 -24.25 -4.60
N SER A 79 15.42 -25.43 -5.24
CA SER A 79 14.55 -25.70 -6.39
C SER A 79 13.55 -26.78 -5.98
N VAL A 80 12.26 -26.46 -6.07
CA VAL A 80 11.18 -27.40 -5.72
C VAL A 80 10.38 -27.71 -6.99
N THR A 81 10.41 -28.97 -7.38
CA THR A 81 9.60 -29.46 -8.51
C THR A 81 8.33 -30.11 -7.98
N VAL A 82 7.19 -29.51 -8.21
CA VAL A 82 5.89 -30.08 -7.85
C VAL A 82 5.34 -30.88 -9.04
N LYS A 83 5.12 -32.18 -8.81
CA LYS A 83 4.53 -33.07 -9.82
C LYS A 83 3.10 -33.43 -9.41
N PRO A 84 2.14 -33.42 -10.33
CA PRO A 84 0.78 -33.86 -10.03
C PRO A 84 0.75 -35.37 -9.77
N LYS A 85 0.03 -35.78 -8.73
CA LYS A 85 -0.25 -37.17 -8.41
C LYS A 85 -1.77 -37.38 -8.30
N ARG A 86 -2.33 -38.18 -9.18
CA ARG A 86 -3.76 -38.53 -9.10
C ARG A 86 -4.05 -39.29 -7.82
N GLY A 87 -5.15 -38.99 -7.16
CA GLY A 87 -5.59 -39.66 -5.92
C GLY A 87 -4.84 -39.22 -4.65
N LEU A 88 -3.90 -38.28 -4.72
CA LEU A 88 -3.17 -37.78 -3.55
C LEU A 88 -4.09 -37.17 -2.48
N GLY A 89 -5.17 -36.52 -2.90
CA GLY A 89 -6.18 -36.00 -1.97
C GLY A 89 -6.80 -37.12 -1.15
N ASN A 90 -7.33 -38.14 -1.82
CA ASN A 90 -7.95 -39.29 -1.18
C ASN A 90 -6.97 -40.04 -0.24
N GLU A 91 -5.72 -40.27 -0.70
CA GLU A 91 -4.68 -40.88 0.16
C GLU A 91 -4.45 -40.09 1.45
N ARG A 92 -4.44 -38.75 1.35
CA ARG A 92 -4.25 -37.89 2.53
C ARG A 92 -5.47 -37.89 3.44
N GLU A 93 -6.67 -37.87 2.88
CA GLU A 93 -7.91 -37.95 3.64
C GLU A 93 -8.04 -39.28 4.38
N GLU A 94 -7.74 -40.40 3.71
CA GLU A 94 -7.73 -41.72 4.33
C GLU A 94 -6.68 -41.84 5.45
N ALA A 95 -5.47 -41.31 5.20
CA ALA A 95 -4.41 -41.29 6.22
C ALA A 95 -4.81 -40.44 7.43
N LEU A 96 -5.38 -39.26 7.21
CA LEU A 96 -5.86 -38.39 8.28
C LEU A 96 -7.05 -39.03 9.04
N ALA A 97 -8.01 -39.63 8.33
CA ALA A 97 -9.14 -40.31 8.96
C ALA A 97 -8.68 -41.45 9.85
N LYS A 98 -7.66 -42.22 9.41
CA LYS A 98 -7.05 -43.27 10.21
C LYS A 98 -6.36 -42.71 11.45
N GLU A 99 -5.53 -41.68 11.28
CA GLU A 99 -4.82 -41.03 12.39
C GLU A 99 -5.81 -40.51 13.45
N LEU A 100 -6.88 -39.83 13.03
CA LEU A 100 -7.91 -39.35 13.94
C LEU A 100 -8.69 -40.47 14.61
N SER A 101 -8.96 -41.57 13.90
CA SER A 101 -9.57 -42.76 14.48
C SER A 101 -8.71 -43.41 15.55
N ASP A 102 -7.41 -43.59 15.26
CA ASP A 102 -6.46 -44.14 16.18
C ASP A 102 -6.26 -43.25 17.42
N TYR A 103 -6.21 -41.94 17.21
CA TYR A 103 -6.16 -40.94 18.30
C TYR A 103 -7.42 -41.02 19.17
N LYS A 104 -8.61 -41.03 18.55
CA LYS A 104 -9.87 -41.16 19.29
C LYS A 104 -9.93 -42.46 20.13
N ALA A 105 -9.44 -43.55 19.57
CA ALA A 105 -9.39 -44.82 20.26
C ALA A 105 -8.39 -44.88 21.45
N SER A 106 -7.40 -43.99 21.45
CA SER A 106 -6.41 -43.85 22.53
C SER A 106 -6.91 -42.99 23.70
N LEU A 107 -7.98 -42.21 23.51
CA LEU A 107 -8.53 -41.36 24.56
C LEU A 107 -9.45 -42.13 25.51
N SER A 108 -9.38 -41.79 26.78
CA SER A 108 -10.34 -42.22 27.80
C SER A 108 -11.69 -41.50 27.65
N ASP A 109 -12.74 -42.09 28.21
CA ASP A 109 -14.10 -41.47 28.22
C ASP A 109 -14.08 -40.08 28.87
N GLU A 110 -13.23 -39.85 29.86
CA GLU A 110 -13.04 -38.55 30.55
C GLU A 110 -12.39 -37.53 29.64
N GLU A 111 -11.37 -37.90 28.89
CA GLU A 111 -10.69 -37.04 27.92
C GLU A 111 -11.61 -36.68 26.76
N ILE A 112 -12.43 -37.65 26.29
CA ILE A 112 -13.42 -37.37 25.26
C ILE A 112 -14.47 -36.36 25.74
N LYS A 113 -14.98 -36.50 26.97
CA LYS A 113 -15.94 -35.56 27.57
C LYS A 113 -15.33 -34.17 27.67
N LYS A 114 -14.08 -34.07 28.16
CA LYS A 114 -13.39 -32.79 28.23
C LYS A 114 -13.21 -32.16 26.86
N LEU A 115 -12.82 -32.92 25.85
CA LEU A 115 -12.68 -32.43 24.48
C LEU A 115 -13.99 -31.88 23.91
N ILE A 116 -15.13 -32.53 24.22
CA ILE A 116 -16.45 -32.06 23.83
C ILE A 116 -16.79 -30.74 24.54
N GLU A 117 -16.59 -30.67 25.86
CA GLU A 117 -16.83 -29.46 26.65
C GLU A 117 -15.96 -28.29 26.18
N ASP A 118 -14.67 -28.50 25.93
CA ASP A 118 -13.74 -27.48 25.43
C ASP A 118 -14.17 -27.00 24.02
N THR A 119 -14.63 -27.92 23.17
CA THR A 119 -15.12 -27.58 21.83
C THR A 119 -16.43 -26.77 21.87
N GLU A 120 -17.37 -27.14 22.73
CA GLU A 120 -18.61 -26.40 22.93
C GLU A 120 -18.34 -25.02 23.51
N HIS A 121 -17.41 -24.93 24.48
CA HIS A 121 -16.98 -23.64 25.03
C HIS A 121 -16.35 -22.75 23.95
N LEU A 122 -15.47 -23.31 23.11
CA LEU A 122 -14.86 -22.56 22.01
C LEU A 122 -15.90 -22.06 21.00
N LYS A 123 -16.85 -22.90 20.60
CA LYS A 123 -17.94 -22.51 19.71
C LYS A 123 -18.75 -21.37 20.31
N LYS A 124 -19.16 -21.53 21.57
CA LYS A 124 -19.89 -20.49 22.28
C LYS A 124 -19.11 -19.17 22.33
N TYR A 125 -17.83 -19.22 22.67
CA TYR A 125 -16.97 -18.04 22.70
C TYR A 125 -16.85 -17.34 21.33
N GLN A 126 -16.78 -18.11 20.24
CA GLN A 126 -16.71 -17.57 18.88
C GLN A 126 -18.02 -16.96 18.39
N GLU A 127 -19.15 -17.50 18.83
CA GLU A 127 -20.49 -17.06 18.41
C GLU A 127 -21.07 -15.98 19.33
N GLU A 128 -20.57 -15.86 20.56
CA GLU A 128 -21.07 -14.90 21.53
C GLU A 128 -20.70 -13.47 21.10
N PRO A 129 -21.70 -12.59 20.89
CA PRO A 129 -21.42 -11.20 20.55
C PRO A 129 -20.71 -10.50 21.70
N SER A 130 -19.83 -9.56 21.35
CA SER A 130 -19.16 -8.73 22.36
C SER A 130 -20.17 -8.03 23.26
N SER A 131 -19.86 -7.92 24.54
CA SER A 131 -20.74 -7.24 25.48
C SER A 131 -20.93 -5.76 25.13
N ASP A 132 -22.09 -5.19 25.48
CA ASP A 132 -22.36 -3.75 25.31
C ASP A 132 -21.32 -2.87 26.02
N GLU A 133 -20.73 -3.36 27.11
CA GLU A 133 -19.69 -2.67 27.85
C GLU A 133 -18.38 -2.63 27.03
N ASP A 134 -18.01 -3.73 26.38
CA ASP A 134 -16.81 -3.78 25.54
C ASP A 134 -17.00 -2.99 24.24
N LEU A 135 -18.20 -3.04 23.65
CA LEU A 135 -18.52 -2.23 22.47
C LEU A 135 -18.44 -0.73 22.76
N ARG A 136 -18.79 -0.28 23.99
CA ARG A 136 -18.67 1.13 24.39
C ARG A 136 -17.23 1.59 24.60
N LYS A 137 -16.27 0.68 24.75
CA LYS A 137 -14.84 1.02 24.82
C LYS A 137 -14.27 1.42 23.46
N LEU A 138 -14.93 1.02 22.36
CA LEU A 138 -14.54 1.42 21.01
C LEU A 138 -14.85 2.90 20.79
N PRO A 139 -13.88 3.70 20.28
CA PRO A 139 -14.13 5.10 19.97
C PRO A 139 -15.08 5.19 18.77
N MET A 140 -16.31 5.57 19.02
CA MET A 140 -17.34 5.76 17.99
C MET A 140 -17.53 7.24 17.68
N LEU A 141 -17.62 7.57 16.41
CA LEU A 141 -17.94 8.92 15.97
C LEU A 141 -19.39 9.28 16.38
N THR A 142 -19.54 10.44 16.96
CA THR A 142 -20.82 11.01 17.37
C THR A 142 -21.17 12.23 16.50
N ARG A 143 -22.40 12.73 16.62
CA ARG A 143 -22.78 13.98 15.94
C ARG A 143 -21.96 15.19 16.41
N ALA A 144 -21.36 15.14 17.59
CA ALA A 144 -20.52 16.21 18.11
C ALA A 144 -19.17 16.30 17.37
N ASP A 145 -18.71 15.17 16.81
CA ASP A 145 -17.47 15.10 16.05
C ASP A 145 -17.63 15.64 14.62
N MET A 146 -18.87 15.83 14.18
CA MET A 146 -19.18 16.39 12.86
C MET A 146 -19.00 17.91 12.87
N LYS A 147 -18.13 18.40 12.00
CA LYS A 147 -17.98 19.84 11.79
C LYS A 147 -19.24 20.40 11.13
N LYS A 148 -19.81 21.49 11.69
CA LYS A 148 -21.01 22.14 11.13
C LYS A 148 -20.75 22.86 9.81
N ASN A 149 -19.52 23.32 9.61
CA ASN A 149 -19.12 24.07 8.42
C ASN A 149 -18.20 23.21 7.56
N ALA A 150 -18.30 23.39 6.24
CA ALA A 150 -17.34 22.82 5.31
C ALA A 150 -15.93 23.35 5.64
N MET A 151 -14.92 22.53 5.32
CA MET A 151 -13.53 22.94 5.47
C MET A 151 -13.28 24.16 4.56
N PRO A 152 -12.75 25.28 5.09
CA PRO A 152 -12.50 26.45 4.27
C PRO A 152 -11.42 26.13 3.23
N PHE A 153 -11.64 26.52 1.99
CA PHE A 153 -10.60 26.57 0.99
C PHE A 153 -9.81 27.87 1.15
N SER A 154 -8.50 27.74 1.35
CA SER A 154 -7.60 28.89 1.33
C SER A 154 -7.18 29.14 -0.11
N ASN A 155 -7.81 30.11 -0.77
CA ASN A 155 -7.43 30.54 -2.11
C ASN A 155 -6.64 31.84 -1.99
N ILE A 156 -5.41 31.83 -2.46
CA ILE A 156 -4.57 33.02 -2.61
C ILE A 156 -4.49 33.29 -4.10
N GLU A 157 -5.08 34.37 -4.55
CA GLU A 157 -5.01 34.80 -5.94
C GLU A 157 -3.80 35.71 -6.13
N ASP A 158 -3.01 35.42 -7.14
CA ASP A 158 -1.78 36.13 -7.50
C ASP A 158 -1.67 36.20 -9.03
N GLU A 159 -0.67 36.93 -9.52
CA GLU A 159 -0.38 37.05 -10.94
C GLU A 159 1.12 36.85 -11.18
N LEU A 160 1.43 35.98 -12.11
CA LEU A 160 2.81 35.70 -12.50
C LEU A 160 2.94 35.75 -14.03
N LEU A 161 3.75 36.67 -14.55
CA LEU A 161 3.97 36.86 -16.00
C LEU A 161 2.65 37.03 -16.77
N ASP A 162 1.77 37.90 -16.26
CA ASP A 162 0.43 38.19 -16.82
C ASP A 162 -0.52 36.95 -16.82
N VAL A 163 -0.18 35.92 -16.05
CA VAL A 163 -1.05 34.74 -15.89
C VAL A 163 -1.62 34.71 -14.47
N LYS A 164 -2.94 34.50 -14.38
CA LYS A 164 -3.60 34.35 -13.08
C LYS A 164 -3.16 33.05 -12.42
N VAL A 165 -2.69 33.14 -11.18
CA VAL A 165 -2.27 32.01 -10.36
C VAL A 165 -3.18 31.90 -9.14
N VAL A 166 -3.72 30.73 -8.89
CA VAL A 166 -4.45 30.43 -7.65
C VAL A 166 -3.64 29.42 -6.86
N ARG A 167 -3.23 29.81 -5.65
CA ARG A 167 -2.47 28.96 -4.74
C ARG A 167 -3.35 28.49 -3.60
N HIS A 168 -3.19 27.23 -3.25
CA HIS A 168 -3.81 26.63 -2.07
C HIS A 168 -2.69 26.25 -1.10
N ASP A 169 -2.65 26.91 0.05
CA ASP A 169 -1.67 26.60 1.09
C ASP A 169 -2.21 25.44 1.94
N ILE A 170 -1.85 24.23 1.55
CA ILE A 170 -2.23 22.97 2.20
C ILE A 170 -0.99 22.15 2.51
N GLU A 171 -1.07 21.37 3.60
CA GLU A 171 -0.02 20.42 3.95
C GLU A 171 0.02 19.27 2.94
N SER A 172 1.09 19.17 2.17
CA SER A 172 1.24 18.20 1.07
C SER A 172 2.45 17.28 1.24
N ASN A 173 3.06 17.27 2.43
CA ASN A 173 4.25 16.46 2.74
C ASN A 173 5.42 16.67 1.75
N GLY A 174 5.57 17.91 1.28
CA GLY A 174 6.65 18.31 0.35
C GLY A 174 6.40 17.92 -1.10
N ILE A 175 5.14 17.77 -1.50
CA ILE A 175 4.73 17.58 -2.90
C ILE A 175 4.05 18.86 -3.38
N ASP A 176 4.51 19.40 -4.50
CA ASP A 176 3.84 20.52 -5.18
C ASP A 176 2.96 19.98 -6.30
N HIS A 177 1.64 20.22 -6.19
CA HIS A 177 0.68 19.88 -7.22
C HIS A 177 0.40 21.12 -8.08
N ILE A 178 0.79 21.08 -9.35
CA ILE A 178 0.65 22.19 -10.27
C ILE A 178 -0.30 21.80 -11.40
N SER A 179 -1.37 22.59 -11.60
CA SER A 179 -2.31 22.41 -12.68
C SER A 179 -2.27 23.63 -13.61
N PHE A 180 -2.16 23.38 -14.90
CA PHE A 180 -2.21 24.40 -15.93
C PHE A 180 -3.58 24.34 -16.63
N LEU A 181 -4.29 25.46 -16.65
CA LEU A 181 -5.53 25.61 -17.42
C LEU A 181 -5.26 26.44 -18.66
N PHE A 182 -5.61 25.90 -19.81
CA PHE A 182 -5.50 26.58 -21.09
C PHE A 182 -6.91 26.85 -21.62
N ASP A 183 -7.13 28.09 -22.09
CA ASP A 183 -8.39 28.42 -22.77
C ASP A 183 -8.41 27.76 -24.16
N ALA A 184 -9.47 27.03 -24.44
CA ALA A 184 -9.69 26.36 -25.71
C ALA A 184 -10.81 27.06 -26.53
N GLY A 185 -11.27 28.27 -26.13
CA GLY A 185 -12.35 28.98 -26.76
C GLY A 185 -12.07 29.38 -28.21
N ASP A 186 -10.83 29.57 -28.60
CA ASP A 186 -10.41 29.95 -29.94
C ASP A 186 -10.35 28.79 -30.94
N PHE A 187 -10.51 27.54 -30.49
CA PHE A 187 -10.51 26.38 -31.39
C PHE A 187 -11.82 26.27 -32.14
N ALA A 188 -11.73 26.04 -33.47
CA ALA A 188 -12.90 25.77 -34.29
C ALA A 188 -13.52 24.41 -33.93
N GLN A 189 -14.84 24.26 -34.14
CA GLN A 189 -15.56 23.00 -33.85
C GLN A 189 -14.93 21.79 -34.55
N SER A 190 -14.35 21.97 -35.74
CA SER A 190 -13.65 20.92 -36.51
C SER A 190 -12.32 20.51 -35.87
N GLU A 191 -11.75 21.29 -34.96
CA GLU A 191 -10.44 21.06 -34.34
C GLU A 191 -10.55 20.38 -32.98
N LEU A 192 -11.75 20.39 -32.37
CA LEU A 192 -11.95 19.79 -31.05
C LEU A 192 -11.57 18.31 -30.96
N GLY A 193 -11.74 17.54 -32.06
CA GLY A 193 -11.30 16.15 -32.12
C GLY A 193 -9.78 16.01 -32.05
N TYR A 194 -9.04 16.93 -32.67
CA TYR A 194 -7.57 16.95 -32.60
C TYR A 194 -7.09 17.37 -31.21
N LEU A 195 -7.77 18.32 -30.56
CA LEU A 195 -7.47 18.74 -29.20
C LEU A 195 -7.65 17.56 -28.24
N GLY A 196 -8.74 16.79 -28.37
CA GLY A 196 -8.96 15.57 -27.57
C GLY A 196 -7.88 14.51 -27.80
N PHE A 197 -7.44 14.32 -29.03
CA PHE A 197 -6.31 13.43 -29.33
C PHE A 197 -5.01 13.94 -28.71
N PHE A 198 -4.71 15.23 -28.85
CA PHE A 198 -3.51 15.86 -28.31
C PHE A 198 -3.43 15.70 -26.78
N THR A 199 -4.52 15.97 -26.05
CA THR A 199 -4.55 15.82 -24.59
C THR A 199 -4.27 14.38 -24.13
N ASN A 200 -4.73 13.38 -24.88
CA ASN A 200 -4.43 11.98 -24.60
C ASN A 200 -3.00 11.58 -24.97
N ALA A 201 -2.40 12.21 -25.99
CA ALA A 201 -1.02 11.93 -26.40
C ALA A 201 0.02 12.70 -25.57
N LEU A 202 -0.39 13.75 -24.90
CA LEU A 202 0.48 14.57 -24.08
C LEU A 202 1.11 13.71 -22.95
N GLY A 203 2.43 13.77 -22.79
CA GLY A 203 3.17 12.93 -21.85
C GLY A 203 3.46 11.50 -22.33
N LEU A 204 2.84 11.02 -23.42
CA LEU A 204 3.08 9.69 -23.97
C LEU A 204 4.10 9.68 -25.13
N VAL A 205 4.47 10.84 -25.63
CA VAL A 205 5.41 11.01 -26.73
C VAL A 205 6.62 11.82 -26.32
N SER A 206 7.77 11.56 -26.93
CA SER A 206 8.99 12.32 -26.69
C SER A 206 8.87 13.72 -27.29
N THR A 207 9.51 14.70 -26.65
CA THR A 207 9.73 16.05 -27.17
C THR A 207 11.15 16.16 -27.71
N GLU A 208 11.48 17.29 -28.34
CA GLU A 208 12.86 17.55 -28.83
C GLU A 208 13.92 17.46 -27.73
N THR A 209 13.55 17.85 -26.52
CA THR A 209 14.51 17.98 -25.41
C THR A 209 14.39 16.86 -24.35
N VAL A 210 13.25 16.17 -24.29
CA VAL A 210 12.98 15.17 -23.24
C VAL A 210 12.34 13.94 -23.85
N SER A 211 12.93 12.76 -23.61
CA SER A 211 12.31 11.50 -24.00
C SER A 211 11.09 11.19 -23.12
N TYR A 212 10.11 10.51 -23.67
CA TYR A 212 8.88 10.15 -22.94
C TYR A 212 9.17 9.29 -21.68
N THR A 213 10.23 8.49 -21.71
CA THR A 213 10.66 7.68 -20.56
C THR A 213 11.11 8.56 -19.39
N HIS A 214 11.73 9.72 -19.66
CA HIS A 214 12.04 10.70 -18.63
C HIS A 214 10.80 11.42 -18.12
N LEU A 215 9.88 11.77 -19.02
CA LEU A 215 8.59 12.37 -18.62
C LEU A 215 7.84 11.43 -17.66
N ARG A 216 7.68 10.16 -18.00
CA ARG A 216 7.04 9.18 -17.11
C ARG A 216 7.78 8.91 -15.81
N ALA A 217 9.09 9.16 -15.78
CA ALA A 217 9.87 9.03 -14.53
C ALA A 217 9.54 10.13 -13.51
N HIS A 218 9.00 11.25 -13.96
CA HIS A 218 8.54 12.37 -13.13
C HIS A 218 7.01 12.40 -12.98
N GLU A 219 6.28 11.73 -13.86
CA GLU A 219 4.84 11.52 -13.72
C GLU A 219 4.61 10.33 -12.78
N THR A 220 4.22 10.64 -11.60
CA THR A 220 3.76 9.64 -10.65
C THR A 220 2.26 9.62 -10.72
N GLY A 221 1.77 8.69 -11.50
CA GLY A 221 0.39 8.23 -11.45
C GLY A 221 -0.68 9.26 -11.73
N ALA A 222 -1.24 9.20 -12.93
CA ALA A 222 -2.67 9.45 -13.09
C ALA A 222 -3.41 8.15 -12.83
#